data_e9c1f1638d93b0195630461e573aeb9d
#
_entry.id   e9c1f1638d93b0195630461e573aeb9d
#
_cell.length_a   1.000
_cell.length_b   1.000
_cell.length_c   1.000
_cell.angle_alpha   90.00
_cell.angle_beta   90.00
_cell.angle_gamma   90.00
#
_symmetry.space_group_name_H-M   'P 1'
#
loop_
_entity.id
_entity.type
_entity.pdbx_description
1 polymer ?
#
loop_
_entity_poly.entity_id
_entity_poly.type
_entity_poly.pdbx_seq_one_letter_code
_entity_poly.pdbx_strand_id
1 'polypeptide(L)'
;PLTSAGTQNLNGVQALAYCRIRYTTGWDFKRTERQREVLNKIFQKAQSQGVTALASLVNQMLPDIATSLSNTEILSLAAGIANYEIVDSIGFPYNQTTADIDAGDCVVPINLADNVSQLHADLFGTEGYTPSDTVQQISNQIISNTGIQ
;
A
#
# COMPACT_ATOMS: atom_id res chain seq x y z
N PRO A 1 5.00 -20.32 16.57
CA PRO A 1 3.77 -20.42 15.79
C PRO A 1 2.66 -19.62 16.47
N LEU A 2 1.80 -18.98 15.69
CA LEU A 2 0.57 -18.40 16.21
C LEU A 2 -0.43 -19.54 16.39
N THR A 3 -0.96 -19.70 17.59
CA THR A 3 -1.80 -20.86 17.95
C THR A 3 -3.27 -20.52 18.11
N SER A 4 -3.62 -19.25 18.04
CA SER A 4 -5.01 -18.77 18.19
C SER A 4 -5.31 -17.66 17.18
N ALA A 5 -6.59 -17.51 16.86
CA ALA A 5 -7.09 -16.37 16.09
C ALA A 5 -7.22 -15.11 16.98
N GLY A 6 -7.32 -13.94 16.36
CA GLY A 6 -7.53 -12.66 17.03
C GLY A 6 -6.28 -11.81 17.14
N THR A 7 -6.39 -10.68 17.84
CA THR A 7 -5.29 -9.73 18.02
C THR A 7 -4.21 -10.31 18.92
N GLN A 8 -2.97 -10.32 18.45
CA GLN A 8 -1.82 -10.87 19.16
C GLN A 8 -0.62 -9.93 19.08
N ASN A 9 0.25 -9.97 20.08
CA ASN A 9 1.54 -9.30 20.00
C ASN A 9 2.50 -10.13 19.16
N LEU A 10 2.97 -9.56 18.06
CA LEU A 10 3.94 -10.19 17.16
C LEU A 10 5.31 -9.56 17.35
N ASN A 11 6.35 -10.37 17.34
CA ASN A 11 7.70 -9.86 17.10
C ASN A 11 7.92 -9.58 15.60
N GLY A 12 9.03 -8.93 15.25
CA GLY A 12 9.29 -8.53 13.85
C GLY A 12 9.30 -9.69 12.86
N VAL A 13 9.86 -10.85 13.25
CA VAL A 13 9.89 -12.05 12.41
C VAL A 13 8.48 -12.60 12.16
N GLN A 14 7.65 -12.62 13.20
CA GLN A 14 6.25 -13.07 13.10
C GLN A 14 5.42 -12.11 12.25
N ALA A 15 5.59 -10.79 12.44
CA ALA A 15 4.91 -9.78 11.63
C ALA A 15 5.30 -9.90 10.15
N LEU A 16 6.59 -10.07 9.86
CA LEU A 16 7.07 -10.28 8.49
C LEU A 16 6.51 -11.58 7.90
N ALA A 17 6.51 -12.67 8.66
CA ALA A 17 5.94 -13.93 8.22
C ALA A 17 4.45 -13.80 7.89
N TYR A 18 3.68 -13.10 8.75
CA TYR A 18 2.27 -12.80 8.50
C TYR A 18 2.04 -12.00 7.22
N CYS A 19 2.85 -10.96 6.97
CA CYS A 19 2.81 -10.17 5.74
C CYS A 19 3.13 -10.98 4.47
N ARG A 20 3.81 -12.12 4.60
CA ARG A 20 4.27 -12.95 3.46
C ARG A 20 3.34 -14.13 3.14
N ILE A 21 2.30 -14.39 3.94
CA ILE A 21 1.37 -15.48 3.68
C ILE A 21 0.65 -15.26 2.35
N ARG A 22 0.77 -16.22 1.42
CA ARG A 22 0.11 -16.22 0.09
C ARG A 22 -0.90 -17.35 -0.07
N TYR A 23 -0.62 -18.52 0.53
CA TYR A 23 -1.40 -19.76 0.31
C TYR A 23 -2.67 -19.78 1.16
N THR A 24 -3.55 -18.77 0.94
CA THR A 24 -4.87 -18.67 1.56
C THR A 24 -5.88 -18.23 0.50
N THR A 25 -7.17 -18.46 0.73
CA THR A 25 -8.22 -17.93 -0.14
C THR A 25 -8.02 -16.43 -0.37
N GLY A 26 -8.00 -15.99 -1.65
CA GLY A 26 -7.74 -14.59 -2.02
C GLY A 26 -6.28 -14.24 -2.29
N TRP A 27 -5.34 -15.21 -2.22
CA TRP A 27 -3.94 -15.13 -2.68
C TRP A 27 -3.25 -13.77 -2.40
N ASP A 28 -2.81 -13.07 -3.44
CA ASP A 28 -2.06 -11.82 -3.35
C ASP A 28 -2.90 -10.65 -2.81
N PHE A 29 -4.20 -10.61 -3.06
CA PHE A 29 -5.07 -9.58 -2.49
C PHE A 29 -5.13 -9.67 -0.96
N LYS A 30 -5.25 -10.89 -0.42
CA LYS A 30 -5.21 -11.12 1.03
C LYS A 30 -3.82 -10.88 1.61
N ARG A 31 -2.76 -11.06 0.84
CA ARG A 31 -1.41 -10.68 1.26
C ARG A 31 -1.29 -9.16 1.42
N THR A 32 -1.72 -8.38 0.43
CA THR A 32 -1.67 -6.92 0.49
C THR A 32 -2.56 -6.34 1.59
N GLU A 33 -3.72 -6.95 1.85
CA GLU A 33 -4.60 -6.61 2.96
C GLU A 33 -3.89 -6.81 4.32
N ARG A 34 -3.22 -7.96 4.53
CA ARG A 34 -2.41 -8.22 5.73
C ARG A 34 -1.27 -7.22 5.90
N GLN A 35 -0.60 -6.83 4.80
CA GLN A 35 0.45 -5.83 4.83
C GLN A 35 -0.09 -4.47 5.29
N ARG A 36 -1.22 -4.03 4.75
CA ARG A 36 -1.89 -2.79 5.16
C ARG A 36 -2.34 -2.85 6.63
N GLU A 37 -2.88 -3.99 7.09
CA GLU A 37 -3.24 -4.21 8.49
C GLU A 37 -2.03 -4.03 9.41
N VAL A 38 -0.90 -4.66 9.10
CA VAL A 38 0.33 -4.53 9.88
C VAL A 38 0.84 -3.10 9.89
N LEU A 39 0.84 -2.39 8.75
CA LEU A 39 1.23 -0.99 8.67
C LEU A 39 0.32 -0.10 9.54
N ASN A 40 -0.99 -0.31 9.51
CA ASN A 40 -1.93 0.38 10.40
C ASN A 40 -1.61 0.14 11.87
N LYS A 41 -1.29 -1.10 12.28
CA LYS A 41 -0.91 -1.42 13.65
C LYS A 41 0.42 -0.80 14.07
N ILE A 42 1.40 -0.75 13.15
CA ILE A 42 2.67 -0.05 13.37
C ILE A 42 2.42 1.44 13.59
N PHE A 43 1.61 2.07 12.74
CA PHE A 43 1.26 3.48 12.84
C PHE A 43 0.59 3.81 14.19
N GLN A 44 -0.46 3.05 14.58
CA GLN A 44 -1.13 3.21 15.87
C GLN A 44 -0.16 3.03 17.04
N LYS A 45 0.74 2.05 16.97
CA LYS A 45 1.75 1.81 17.99
C LYS A 45 2.75 2.96 18.05
N ALA A 46 3.20 3.49 16.91
CA ALA A 46 4.10 4.64 16.85
C ALA A 46 3.47 5.88 17.51
N GLN A 47 2.20 6.17 17.21
CA GLN A 47 1.48 7.25 17.86
C GLN A 47 1.42 7.11 19.38
N SER A 48 1.24 5.88 19.87
CA SER A 48 1.14 5.61 21.33
C SER A 48 2.48 5.72 22.09
N GLN A 49 3.62 5.65 21.39
CA GLN A 49 4.97 5.66 22.02
C GLN A 49 5.51 7.08 22.30
N GLY A 50 4.92 8.10 21.72
CA GLY A 50 5.37 9.47 21.82
C GLY A 50 6.56 9.81 20.92
N VAL A 51 6.79 11.10 20.73
CA VAL A 51 7.73 11.66 19.73
C VAL A 51 9.18 11.21 19.97
N THR A 52 9.63 11.12 21.22
CA THR A 52 11.01 10.75 21.55
C THR A 52 11.32 9.30 21.14
N ALA A 53 10.44 8.37 21.46
CA ALA A 53 10.60 6.96 21.09
C ALA A 53 10.54 6.80 19.57
N LEU A 54 9.64 7.53 18.90
CA LEU A 54 9.53 7.53 17.47
C LEU A 54 10.78 8.08 16.77
N ALA A 55 11.35 9.18 17.25
CA ALA A 55 12.59 9.74 16.71
C ALA A 55 13.75 8.74 16.82
N SER A 56 13.84 8.01 17.93
CA SER A 56 14.83 6.93 18.11
C SER A 56 14.63 5.81 17.11
N LEU A 57 13.38 5.36 16.89
CA LEU A 57 13.03 4.32 15.92
C LEU A 57 13.37 4.75 14.49
N VAL A 58 13.00 5.98 14.11
CA VAL A 58 13.32 6.57 12.80
C VAL A 58 14.82 6.57 12.56
N ASN A 59 15.61 7.05 13.51
CA ASN A 59 17.07 7.08 13.40
C ASN A 59 17.69 5.67 13.24
N GLN A 60 17.09 4.65 13.83
CA GLN A 60 17.54 3.25 13.66
C GLN A 60 17.18 2.68 12.28
N MET A 61 16.06 3.11 11.68
CA MET A 61 15.60 2.61 10.39
C MET A 61 16.17 3.36 9.18
N LEU A 62 16.55 4.65 9.35
CA LEU A 62 17.03 5.50 8.26
C LEU A 62 18.17 4.90 7.43
N PRO A 63 19.16 4.19 8.01
CA PRO A 63 20.23 3.56 7.23
C PRO A 63 19.74 2.50 6.23
N ASP A 64 18.56 1.91 6.48
CA ASP A 64 17.99 0.84 5.67
C ASP A 64 16.93 1.35 4.67
N ILE A 65 16.66 2.67 4.64
CA ILE A 65 15.62 3.27 3.80
C ILE A 65 16.23 4.24 2.79
N ALA A 66 15.98 4.00 1.50
CA ALA A 66 16.27 4.97 0.44
C ALA A 66 15.05 5.89 0.23
N THR A 67 15.24 7.19 0.39
CA THR A 67 14.19 8.20 0.24
C THR A 67 14.77 9.51 -0.30
N SER A 68 13.91 10.31 -0.95
CA SER A 68 14.21 11.66 -1.37
C SER A 68 14.07 12.70 -0.23
N LEU A 69 13.46 12.29 0.91
CA LEU A 69 13.31 13.18 2.06
C LEU A 69 14.62 13.33 2.81
N SER A 70 14.92 14.55 3.24
CA SER A 70 16.02 14.82 4.17
C SER A 70 15.68 14.33 5.59
N ASN A 71 16.72 14.09 6.41
CA ASN A 71 16.52 13.69 7.81
C ASN A 71 15.69 14.73 8.60
N THR A 72 15.83 16.02 8.28
CA THR A 72 15.07 17.10 8.93
C THR A 72 13.59 17.00 8.58
N GLU A 73 13.24 16.73 7.33
CA GLU A 73 11.86 16.55 6.90
C GLU A 73 11.24 15.31 7.56
N ILE A 74 11.96 14.20 7.61
CA ILE A 74 11.50 12.97 8.27
C ILE A 74 11.24 13.21 9.76
N LEU A 75 12.16 13.90 10.46
CA LEU A 75 11.97 14.21 11.87
C LEU A 75 10.80 15.18 12.11
N SER A 76 10.60 16.14 11.20
CA SER A 76 9.45 17.05 11.24
C SER A 76 8.11 16.29 11.07
N LEU A 77 8.04 15.37 10.12
CA LEU A 77 6.89 14.49 9.93
C LEU A 77 6.65 13.60 11.16
N ALA A 78 7.72 13.04 11.72
CA ALA A 78 7.64 12.21 12.92
C ALA A 78 7.13 13.01 14.15
N ALA A 79 7.51 14.27 14.29
CA ALA A 79 7.02 15.14 15.36
C ALA A 79 5.49 15.41 15.23
N GLY A 80 4.98 15.42 14.01
CA GLY A 80 3.55 15.62 13.71
C GLY A 80 2.69 14.37 13.80
N ILE A 81 3.25 13.18 14.11
CA ILE A 81 2.56 11.89 13.97
C ILE A 81 1.24 11.80 14.74
N ALA A 82 1.14 12.48 15.89
CA ALA A 82 -0.06 12.49 16.70
C ALA A 82 -1.25 13.20 16.02
N ASN A 83 -0.97 14.04 15.01
CA ASN A 83 -1.96 14.82 14.27
C ASN A 83 -2.37 14.12 12.96
N TYR A 84 -1.72 13.02 12.58
CA TYR A 84 -2.06 12.27 11.37
C TYR A 84 -3.04 11.17 11.69
N GLU A 85 -3.92 10.93 10.74
CA GLU A 85 -4.89 9.85 10.77
C GLU A 85 -4.84 9.08 9.45
N ILE A 86 -4.92 7.76 9.52
CA ILE A 86 -5.16 6.94 8.33
C ILE A 86 -6.67 6.85 8.15
N VAL A 87 -7.19 7.70 7.28
CA VAL A 87 -8.64 7.81 7.03
C VAL A 87 -9.17 6.66 6.19
N ASP A 88 -8.34 6.09 5.32
CA ASP A 88 -8.69 4.93 4.49
C ASP A 88 -7.46 4.11 4.13
N SER A 89 -7.68 2.89 3.66
CA SER A 89 -6.65 1.96 3.21
C SER A 89 -7.17 1.11 2.05
N ILE A 90 -6.96 1.59 0.86
CA ILE A 90 -7.42 0.98 -0.39
C ILE A 90 -6.26 0.42 -1.21
N GLY A 91 -6.58 -0.49 -2.12
CA GLY A 91 -5.62 -1.02 -3.10
C GLY A 91 -5.86 -0.43 -4.47
N PHE A 92 -4.81 -0.33 -5.28
CA PHE A 92 -4.87 0.02 -6.69
C PHE A 92 -4.35 -1.16 -7.52
N PRO A 93 -4.93 -1.49 -8.69
CA PRO A 93 -6.12 -0.90 -9.31
C PRO A 93 -7.42 -1.23 -8.56
N TYR A 94 -8.46 -0.38 -8.71
CA TYR A 94 -9.78 -0.60 -8.10
C TYR A 94 -10.57 -1.66 -8.84
N ASN A 95 -10.71 -1.46 -10.15
CA ASN A 95 -11.36 -2.40 -11.05
C ASN A 95 -10.28 -3.22 -11.76
N GLN A 96 -10.24 -4.51 -11.47
CA GLN A 96 -9.17 -5.40 -11.90
C GLN A 96 -9.64 -6.84 -12.04
N THR A 97 -8.89 -7.61 -12.81
CA THR A 97 -9.03 -9.07 -12.92
C THR A 97 -7.66 -9.73 -12.88
N THR A 98 -7.62 -11.04 -12.74
CA THR A 98 -6.39 -11.83 -12.91
C THR A 98 -6.40 -12.50 -14.26
N ALA A 99 -5.24 -12.53 -14.91
CA ALA A 99 -5.06 -13.24 -16.18
C ALA A 99 -3.69 -13.92 -16.21
N ASP A 100 -3.65 -15.09 -16.76
CA ASP A 100 -2.40 -15.77 -17.12
C ASP A 100 -2.04 -15.35 -18.53
N ILE A 101 -0.97 -14.56 -18.64
CA ILE A 101 -0.44 -14.02 -19.89
C ILE A 101 1.00 -14.50 -20.07
N ASP A 102 1.66 -14.16 -21.18
CA ASP A 102 3.05 -14.56 -21.45
C ASP A 102 4.04 -14.22 -20.32
N ALA A 103 3.74 -13.17 -19.53
CA ALA A 103 4.51 -12.78 -18.36
C ALA A 103 4.17 -13.60 -17.09
N GLY A 104 3.22 -14.53 -17.16
CA GLY A 104 2.70 -15.32 -16.06
C GLY A 104 1.38 -14.78 -15.48
N ASP A 105 1.04 -15.23 -14.28
CA ASP A 105 -0.20 -14.83 -13.59
C ASP A 105 -0.10 -13.38 -13.11
N CYS A 106 -0.88 -12.51 -13.74
CA CYS A 106 -0.84 -11.06 -13.55
C CYS A 106 -2.18 -10.49 -13.09
N VAL A 107 -2.11 -9.41 -12.31
CA VAL A 107 -3.26 -8.55 -12.03
C VAL A 107 -3.35 -7.51 -13.13
N VAL A 108 -4.46 -7.49 -13.86
CA VAL A 108 -4.69 -6.61 -15.00
C VAL A 108 -5.78 -5.59 -14.63
N PRO A 109 -5.50 -4.29 -14.71
CA PRO A 109 -6.54 -3.28 -14.50
C PRO A 109 -7.57 -3.34 -15.64
N ILE A 110 -8.82 -3.39 -15.28
CA ILE A 110 -9.92 -3.18 -16.22
C ILE A 110 -10.02 -1.68 -16.46
N ASN A 111 -9.68 -1.24 -17.68
CA ASN A 111 -9.55 0.17 -18.03
C ASN A 111 -8.66 0.98 -17.05
N LEU A 112 -7.35 1.01 -17.31
CA LEU A 112 -6.41 1.75 -16.47
C LEU A 112 -6.76 3.25 -16.37
N ALA A 113 -7.26 3.85 -17.44
CA ALA A 113 -7.61 5.28 -17.45
C ALA A 113 -8.72 5.60 -16.43
N ASP A 114 -9.76 4.79 -16.35
CA ASP A 114 -10.85 4.94 -15.36
C ASP A 114 -10.32 4.73 -13.94
N ASN A 115 -9.44 3.74 -13.74
CA ASN A 115 -8.79 3.51 -12.45
C ASN A 115 -7.98 4.74 -11.99
N VAL A 116 -7.27 5.42 -12.92
CA VAL A 116 -6.50 6.63 -12.62
C VAL A 116 -7.43 7.81 -12.31
N SER A 117 -8.56 7.94 -13.02
CA SER A 117 -9.56 8.97 -12.70
C SER A 117 -10.10 8.81 -11.28
N GLN A 118 -10.44 7.59 -10.89
CA GLN A 118 -10.89 7.31 -9.53
C GLN A 118 -9.80 7.55 -8.49
N LEU A 119 -8.55 7.18 -8.77
CA LEU A 119 -7.41 7.47 -7.88
C LEU A 119 -7.26 8.97 -7.61
N HIS A 120 -7.45 9.81 -8.62
CA HIS A 120 -7.41 11.26 -8.45
C HIS A 120 -8.57 11.79 -7.60
N ALA A 121 -9.77 11.23 -7.75
CA ALA A 121 -10.91 11.58 -6.90
C ALA A 121 -10.63 11.22 -5.44
N ASP A 122 -10.13 9.99 -5.18
CA ASP A 122 -9.91 9.50 -3.83
C ASP A 122 -8.74 10.21 -3.10
N LEU A 123 -7.62 10.45 -3.81
CA LEU A 123 -6.42 11.02 -3.17
C LEU A 123 -6.43 12.56 -3.13
N PHE A 124 -7.04 13.20 -4.11
CA PHE A 124 -6.95 14.65 -4.28
C PHE A 124 -8.31 15.35 -4.29
N GLY A 125 -9.42 14.60 -4.17
CA GLY A 125 -10.77 15.15 -4.29
C GLY A 125 -11.08 15.71 -5.68
N THR A 126 -10.35 15.30 -6.72
CA THR A 126 -10.51 15.82 -8.08
C THR A 126 -11.54 14.98 -8.83
N GLU A 127 -12.80 15.35 -8.72
CA GLU A 127 -13.88 14.71 -9.48
C GLU A 127 -13.72 14.97 -11.00
N GLY A 128 -13.97 13.93 -11.80
CA GLY A 128 -13.93 14.02 -13.25
C GLY A 128 -12.54 14.27 -13.84
N TYR A 129 -11.49 13.86 -13.12
CA TYR A 129 -10.13 13.95 -13.65
C TYR A 129 -10.00 13.22 -15.00
N THR A 130 -9.47 13.91 -15.99
CA THR A 130 -9.17 13.33 -17.31
C THR A 130 -7.72 12.88 -17.35
N PRO A 131 -7.45 11.57 -17.46
CA PRO A 131 -6.09 11.05 -17.57
C PRO A 131 -5.33 11.60 -18.77
N SER A 132 -4.03 11.77 -18.63
CA SER A 132 -3.15 12.23 -19.71
C SER A 132 -3.17 11.29 -20.92
N ASP A 133 -2.78 11.81 -22.10
CA ASP A 133 -2.65 11.00 -23.31
C ASP A 133 -1.74 9.79 -23.11
N THR A 134 -0.68 9.92 -22.31
CA THR A 134 0.21 8.81 -21.97
C THR A 134 -0.53 7.71 -21.21
N VAL A 135 -1.37 8.05 -20.22
CA VAL A 135 -2.17 7.08 -19.48
C VAL A 135 -3.18 6.41 -20.40
N GLN A 136 -3.84 7.16 -21.30
CA GLN A 136 -4.76 6.62 -22.30
C GLN A 136 -4.06 5.63 -23.25
N GLN A 137 -2.89 5.97 -23.74
CA GLN A 137 -2.08 5.10 -24.59
C GLN A 137 -1.71 3.80 -23.87
N ILE A 138 -1.24 3.88 -22.62
CA ILE A 138 -0.91 2.69 -21.81
C ILE A 138 -2.16 1.84 -21.56
N SER A 139 -3.30 2.46 -21.23
CA SER A 139 -4.57 1.76 -21.05
C SER A 139 -4.97 0.98 -22.30
N ASN A 140 -4.93 1.63 -23.47
CA ASN A 140 -5.22 1.01 -24.76
C ASN A 140 -4.24 -0.14 -25.08
N GLN A 141 -2.97 0.02 -24.75
CA GLN A 141 -1.97 -1.03 -24.96
C GLN A 141 -2.22 -2.25 -24.09
N ILE A 142 -2.60 -2.05 -22.81
CA ILE A 142 -2.99 -3.15 -21.92
C ILE A 142 -4.18 -3.91 -22.50
N ILE A 143 -5.22 -3.19 -22.93
CA ILE A 143 -6.41 -3.79 -23.54
C ILE A 143 -6.03 -4.59 -24.81
N SER A 144 -5.20 -3.99 -25.67
CA SER A 144 -4.73 -4.65 -26.91
C SER A 144 -3.94 -5.93 -26.63
N ASN A 145 -3.10 -5.93 -25.59
CA ASN A 145 -2.23 -7.06 -25.27
C ASN A 145 -2.96 -8.18 -24.54
N THR A 146 -3.98 -7.84 -23.75
CA THR A 146 -4.67 -8.80 -22.86
C THR A 146 -6.06 -9.16 -23.31
N GLY A 147 -6.70 -8.34 -24.15
CA GLY A 147 -8.12 -8.48 -24.50
C GLY A 147 -9.09 -8.15 -23.37
N ILE A 148 -8.59 -7.60 -22.24
CA ILE A 148 -9.37 -7.27 -21.04
C ILE A 148 -9.73 -5.78 -21.05
N GLN A 149 -11.04 -5.47 -20.95
CA GLN A 149 -11.57 -4.11 -20.94
C GLN A 149 -12.84 -4.02 -20.06
#